data_b68c4b29f7bd8f9113765c806ac1296e
#
_entry.id   b68c4b29f7bd8f9113765c806ac1296e
#
_cell.length_a   1.000
_cell.length_b   1.000
_cell.length_c   1.000
_cell.angle_alpha   90.00
_cell.angle_beta   90.00
_cell.angle_gamma   90.00
#
_symmetry.space_group_name_H-M   'P 1'
#
loop_
_entity.id
_entity.type
_entity.pdbx_description
1 polymer ?
#
loop_
_entity_poly.entity_id
_entity_poly.type
_entity_poly.pdbx_seq_one_letter_code
_entity_poly.pdbx_strand_id
1 'polypeptide(L)'
;MSPEEDADKLKPRISFIQIGREEQMKPHLPLATGYTILDTLLCGGIPQKFAVALTSPPCDEKDLLIKRFLETGAENNEPTFYVNVEPSLAGSLAANYSSTFYMFICNPQGEAIMKSAPNIYILKGVENLTDLNIALTSATRKLDPSQKGTRRICLNIISDVLMQAGAVQTRKWLIELLTQLKSSGFTTIAVIDPQLHSPEQLHAILSLFEGEVDIREGETEEGMGRFLKIKRMSNQKYLKDEACLTGEEQQDQQTSHLRDLDSRGFMRIS
;
A
#
# COMPACT_ATOMS: atom_id res chain seq x y z
N MET A 1 -13.78 79.06 -0.43
CA MET A 1 -13.82 77.93 0.52
C MET A 1 -14.20 76.72 -0.29
N SER A 2 -13.23 75.94 -0.66
CA SER A 2 -13.33 74.76 -1.55
C SER A 2 -13.62 73.51 -0.75
N PRO A 3 -14.46 72.59 -1.24
CA PRO A 3 -14.75 71.33 -0.60
C PRO A 3 -13.81 70.24 -1.14
N GLU A 4 -12.62 70.11 -0.60
CA GLU A 4 -11.62 69.11 -0.99
C GLU A 4 -10.96 68.43 0.23
N GLU A 5 -11.69 68.10 1.30
CA GLU A 5 -11.11 67.53 2.49
C GLU A 5 -11.88 66.35 3.10
N ASP A 6 -12.52 65.49 2.32
CA ASP A 6 -13.19 64.31 2.92
C ASP A 6 -13.14 63.00 2.05
N ALA A 7 -12.15 62.84 1.15
CA ALA A 7 -12.06 61.66 0.27
C ALA A 7 -11.00 60.62 0.72
N ASP A 8 -10.35 60.75 1.88
CA ASP A 8 -9.25 59.83 2.27
C ASP A 8 -9.52 58.96 3.53
N LYS A 9 -10.80 58.71 3.85
CA LYS A 9 -11.14 57.88 5.05
C LYS A 9 -11.78 56.54 4.76
N LEU A 10 -11.71 55.98 3.57
CA LEU A 10 -12.30 54.67 3.26
C LEU A 10 -11.35 53.81 2.43
N LYS A 11 -10.16 53.57 2.89
CA LYS A 11 -9.34 52.46 2.43
C LYS A 11 -9.51 51.29 3.44
N PRO A 12 -10.03 50.12 3.01
CA PRO A 12 -10.07 48.94 3.90
C PRO A 12 -8.62 48.53 4.22
N ARG A 13 -8.27 48.56 5.50
CA ARG A 13 -7.04 47.92 6.02
C ARG A 13 -7.20 46.42 5.78
N ILE A 14 -6.72 45.89 4.65
CA ILE A 14 -6.43 44.46 4.53
C ILE A 14 -5.23 44.20 5.40
N SER A 15 -5.49 43.71 6.63
CA SER A 15 -4.47 43.11 7.45
C SER A 15 -4.00 41.84 6.72
N PHE A 16 -2.78 41.88 6.21
CA PHE A 16 -2.08 40.67 5.79
C PHE A 16 -1.99 39.77 7.02
N ILE A 17 -2.85 38.77 7.08
CA ILE A 17 -2.64 37.60 7.94
C ILE A 17 -1.31 37.03 7.45
N GLN A 18 -0.26 37.19 8.27
CA GLN A 18 0.96 36.42 8.12
C GLN A 18 0.56 34.95 8.26
N ILE A 19 0.35 34.31 7.11
CA ILE A 19 0.25 32.86 7.04
C ILE A 19 1.58 32.36 7.59
N GLY A 20 1.46 31.69 8.74
CA GLY A 20 2.58 31.18 9.50
C GLY A 20 3.56 30.44 8.61
N ARG A 21 4.82 30.51 9.00
CA ARG A 21 5.99 29.85 8.43
C ARG A 21 5.57 28.55 7.77
N GLU A 22 5.88 28.39 6.48
CA GLU A 22 6.00 27.10 5.85
C GLU A 22 6.83 26.23 6.82
N GLU A 23 6.17 25.33 7.54
CA GLU A 23 6.84 24.17 8.08
C GLU A 23 7.44 23.49 6.86
N GLN A 24 8.75 23.62 6.70
CA GLN A 24 9.51 22.88 5.73
C GLN A 24 9.24 21.42 6.04
N MET A 25 8.28 20.85 5.32
CA MET A 25 7.92 19.45 5.44
C MET A 25 9.20 18.66 5.16
N LYS A 26 9.74 18.02 6.21
CA LYS A 26 10.89 17.13 6.05
C LYS A 26 10.51 16.13 4.98
N PRO A 27 11.31 15.96 3.92
CA PRO A 27 11.01 15.00 2.88
C PRO A 27 10.85 13.63 3.53
N HIS A 28 9.71 13.00 3.33
CA HIS A 28 9.52 11.62 3.77
C HIS A 28 10.52 10.75 2.99
N LEU A 29 11.31 9.95 3.71
CA LEU A 29 12.20 8.99 3.06
C LEU A 29 11.36 8.01 2.24
N PRO A 30 11.72 7.75 0.98
CA PRO A 30 11.03 6.77 0.16
C PRO A 30 11.29 5.35 0.71
N LEU A 31 10.27 4.50 0.60
CA LEU A 31 10.32 3.09 0.89
C LEU A 31 10.21 2.35 -0.43
N ALA A 32 11.30 1.72 -0.87
CA ALA A 32 11.31 0.94 -2.10
C ALA A 32 10.29 -0.19 -2.02
N THR A 33 9.45 -0.33 -3.05
CA THR A 33 8.45 -1.39 -3.10
C THR A 33 9.04 -2.74 -3.53
N GLY A 34 10.21 -2.72 -4.16
CA GLY A 34 10.82 -3.87 -4.81
C GLY A 34 10.24 -4.17 -6.19
N TYR A 35 9.25 -3.39 -6.63
CA TYR A 35 8.74 -3.43 -7.99
C TYR A 35 9.32 -2.25 -8.77
N THR A 36 10.32 -2.52 -9.59
CA THR A 36 11.20 -1.52 -10.22
C THR A 36 10.44 -0.44 -10.97
N ILE A 37 9.39 -0.82 -11.71
CA ILE A 37 8.58 0.13 -12.47
C ILE A 37 7.89 1.11 -11.53
N LEU A 38 7.25 0.62 -10.47
CA LEU A 38 6.55 1.46 -9.50
C LEU A 38 7.52 2.38 -8.78
N ASP A 39 8.68 1.86 -8.36
CA ASP A 39 9.71 2.64 -7.68
C ASP A 39 10.26 3.75 -8.59
N THR A 40 10.43 3.48 -9.89
CA THR A 40 10.84 4.48 -10.89
C THR A 40 9.79 5.57 -11.04
N LEU A 41 8.51 5.20 -11.21
CA LEU A 41 7.41 6.16 -11.34
C LEU A 41 7.23 7.01 -10.08
N LEU A 42 7.50 6.45 -8.90
CA LEU A 42 7.46 7.14 -7.60
C LEU A 42 8.76 7.86 -7.24
N CYS A 43 9.74 7.91 -8.13
CA CYS A 43 11.05 8.53 -7.88
C CYS A 43 11.76 7.97 -6.62
N GLY A 44 11.68 6.65 -6.41
CA GLY A 44 12.37 5.92 -5.35
C GLY A 44 11.49 5.11 -4.40
N GLY A 45 10.17 5.12 -4.58
CA GLY A 45 9.24 4.33 -3.79
C GLY A 45 8.15 5.11 -3.07
N ILE A 46 7.38 4.43 -2.23
CA ILE A 46 6.29 5.04 -1.47
C ILE A 46 6.87 5.85 -0.29
N PRO A 47 6.40 7.08 -0.02
CA PRO A 47 6.80 7.80 1.20
C PRO A 47 6.47 7.00 2.45
N GLN A 48 7.43 6.91 3.37
CA GLN A 48 7.20 6.19 4.63
C GLN A 48 5.96 6.72 5.37
N LYS A 49 5.17 5.80 5.92
CA LYS A 49 3.91 6.04 6.64
C LYS A 49 2.76 6.56 5.78
N PHE A 50 2.90 6.52 4.45
CA PHE A 50 1.79 6.82 3.57
C PHE A 50 0.90 5.58 3.39
N ALA A 51 -0.38 5.84 3.16
CA ALA A 51 -1.32 4.85 2.67
C ALA A 51 -1.61 5.11 1.19
N VAL A 52 -1.36 4.11 0.36
CA VAL A 52 -1.55 4.15 -1.08
C VAL A 52 -2.60 3.11 -1.48
N ALA A 53 -3.60 3.54 -2.24
CA ALA A 53 -4.53 2.63 -2.87
C ALA A 53 -3.94 2.09 -4.18
N LEU A 54 -3.95 0.77 -4.35
CA LEU A 54 -3.67 0.09 -5.60
C LEU A 54 -5.00 -0.34 -6.22
N THR A 55 -5.46 0.36 -7.25
CA THR A 55 -6.64 -0.03 -8.01
C THR A 55 -6.24 -0.93 -9.17
N SER A 56 -6.80 -2.14 -9.21
CA SER A 56 -6.49 -3.12 -10.24
C SER A 56 -7.58 -4.17 -10.33
N PRO A 57 -7.98 -4.60 -11.54
CA PRO A 57 -8.69 -5.87 -11.70
C PRO A 57 -7.77 -7.04 -11.29
N PRO A 58 -8.30 -8.25 -11.12
CA PRO A 58 -7.48 -9.44 -10.91
C PRO A 58 -6.53 -9.64 -12.10
N CYS A 59 -5.21 -9.71 -11.82
CA CYS A 59 -4.18 -9.94 -12.81
C CYS A 59 -2.85 -10.32 -12.13
N ASP A 60 -1.98 -11.00 -12.90
CA ASP A 60 -0.69 -11.48 -12.41
C ASP A 60 0.26 -10.34 -12.06
N GLU A 61 0.21 -9.23 -12.79
CA GLU A 61 1.06 -8.06 -12.56
C GLU A 61 0.75 -7.39 -11.20
N LYS A 62 -0.54 -7.34 -10.81
CA LYS A 62 -0.96 -6.89 -9.47
C LYS A 62 -0.40 -7.81 -8.41
N ASP A 63 -0.54 -9.12 -8.61
CA ASP A 63 -0.07 -10.13 -7.65
C ASP A 63 1.45 -10.11 -7.53
N LEU A 64 2.17 -9.93 -8.64
CA LEU A 64 3.62 -9.73 -8.64
C LEU A 64 4.04 -8.47 -7.87
N LEU A 65 3.36 -7.33 -8.08
CA LEU A 65 3.64 -6.10 -7.35
C LEU A 65 3.45 -6.30 -5.84
N ILE A 66 2.33 -6.91 -5.41
CA ILE A 66 2.07 -7.24 -4.01
C ILE A 66 3.17 -8.14 -3.46
N LYS A 67 3.52 -9.19 -4.19
CA LYS A 67 4.55 -10.16 -3.82
C LYS A 67 5.89 -9.46 -3.60
N ARG A 68 6.34 -8.62 -4.55
CA ARG A 68 7.60 -7.87 -4.44
C ARG A 68 7.60 -6.91 -3.23
N PHE A 69 6.48 -6.23 -2.98
CA PHE A 69 6.35 -5.36 -1.81
C PHE A 69 6.52 -6.12 -0.49
N LEU A 70 5.95 -7.32 -0.39
CA LEU A 70 6.03 -8.17 0.78
C LEU A 70 7.42 -8.81 0.93
N GLU A 71 7.99 -9.34 -0.16
CA GLU A 71 9.33 -9.95 -0.20
C GLU A 71 10.40 -8.95 0.24
N THR A 72 10.40 -7.76 -0.35
CA THR A 72 11.37 -6.71 0.00
C THR A 72 11.33 -6.34 1.48
N GLY A 73 10.14 -6.30 2.08
CA GLY A 73 10.02 -6.08 3.52
C GLY A 73 10.61 -7.23 4.34
N ALA A 74 10.27 -8.46 3.99
CA ALA A 74 10.74 -9.65 4.68
C ALA A 74 12.28 -9.81 4.59
N GLU A 75 12.84 -9.63 3.41
CA GLU A 75 14.30 -9.70 3.15
C GLU A 75 15.09 -8.62 3.90
N ASN A 76 14.51 -7.43 4.05
CA ASN A 76 15.12 -6.33 4.81
C ASN A 76 14.87 -6.46 6.33
N ASN A 77 14.27 -7.56 6.81
CA ASN A 77 13.88 -7.75 8.21
C ASN A 77 12.94 -6.64 8.73
N GLU A 78 12.13 -6.05 7.85
CA GLU A 78 11.10 -5.08 8.24
C GLU A 78 9.85 -5.82 8.71
N PRO A 79 9.20 -5.37 9.82
CA PRO A 79 7.88 -5.89 10.17
C PRO A 79 6.90 -5.72 9.02
N THR A 80 6.50 -6.84 8.42
CA THR A 80 5.68 -6.90 7.22
C THR A 80 4.38 -7.66 7.51
N PHE A 81 3.26 -7.00 7.32
CA PHE A 81 1.92 -7.53 7.55
C PHE A 81 1.21 -7.75 6.22
N TYR A 82 0.55 -8.88 6.07
CA TYR A 82 -0.29 -9.18 4.92
C TYR A 82 -1.68 -9.61 5.37
N VAL A 83 -2.68 -8.84 4.99
CA VAL A 83 -4.10 -9.10 5.29
C VAL A 83 -4.80 -9.49 4.01
N ASN A 84 -5.39 -10.68 3.95
CA ASN A 84 -5.99 -11.22 2.74
C ASN A 84 -7.09 -12.26 3.07
N VAL A 85 -7.85 -12.67 2.06
CA VAL A 85 -8.82 -13.77 2.15
C VAL A 85 -8.23 -15.09 1.66
N GLU A 86 -7.18 -15.06 0.82
CA GLU A 86 -6.52 -16.23 0.25
C GLU A 86 -5.02 -16.21 0.53
N PRO A 87 -4.48 -17.23 1.22
CA PRO A 87 -3.08 -17.24 1.66
C PRO A 87 -2.04 -17.59 0.58
N SER A 88 -2.46 -17.96 -0.63
CA SER A 88 -1.62 -18.56 -1.67
C SER A 88 -0.38 -17.74 -2.02
N LEU A 89 -0.50 -16.40 -2.06
CA LEU A 89 0.56 -15.49 -2.52
C LEU A 89 1.78 -15.42 -1.57
N ALA A 90 1.58 -15.57 -0.27
CA ALA A 90 2.60 -15.26 0.74
C ALA A 90 2.84 -16.37 1.76
N GLY A 91 2.36 -17.59 1.50
CA GLY A 91 2.51 -18.71 2.43
C GLY A 91 3.96 -19.09 2.71
N SER A 92 4.81 -19.04 1.69
CA SER A 92 6.27 -19.28 1.84
C SER A 92 6.96 -18.18 2.64
N LEU A 93 6.55 -16.92 2.51
CA LEU A 93 7.09 -15.81 3.28
C LEU A 93 6.77 -15.95 4.76
N ALA A 94 5.53 -16.33 5.10
CA ALA A 94 5.14 -16.57 6.50
C ALA A 94 5.93 -17.70 7.14
N ALA A 95 6.31 -18.73 6.39
CA ALA A 95 7.13 -19.84 6.87
C ALA A 95 8.61 -19.45 7.04
N ASN A 96 9.18 -18.74 6.06
CA ASN A 96 10.60 -18.41 6.01
C ASN A 96 10.99 -17.24 6.92
N TYR A 97 10.08 -16.29 7.15
CA TYR A 97 10.32 -15.03 7.88
C TYR A 97 9.40 -14.90 9.11
N SER A 98 9.23 -15.97 9.88
CA SER A 98 8.25 -16.05 10.97
C SER A 98 8.42 -15.02 12.10
N SER A 99 9.57 -14.36 12.21
CA SER A 99 9.85 -13.33 13.21
C SER A 99 9.44 -11.91 12.76
N THR A 100 9.37 -11.66 11.45
CA THR A 100 9.13 -10.33 10.88
C THR A 100 7.91 -10.27 9.96
N PHE A 101 7.49 -11.41 9.40
CA PHE A 101 6.35 -11.50 8.51
C PHE A 101 5.12 -12.06 9.24
N TYR A 102 4.01 -11.32 9.21
CA TYR A 102 2.74 -11.67 9.85
C TYR A 102 1.63 -11.75 8.82
N MET A 103 0.87 -12.85 8.84
CA MET A 103 -0.25 -13.08 7.93
C MET A 103 -1.57 -13.09 8.69
N PHE A 104 -2.57 -12.39 8.13
CA PHE A 104 -3.94 -12.33 8.65
C PHE A 104 -4.87 -12.84 7.56
N ILE A 105 -5.45 -14.02 7.78
CA ILE A 105 -6.31 -14.72 6.83
C ILE A 105 -7.76 -14.49 7.23
N CYS A 106 -8.47 -13.64 6.51
CA CYS A 106 -9.88 -13.31 6.74
C CYS A 106 -10.78 -14.30 5.99
N ASN A 107 -10.71 -15.60 6.35
CA ASN A 107 -11.45 -16.68 5.70
C ASN A 107 -11.90 -17.70 6.74
N PRO A 108 -13.22 -18.03 6.83
CA PRO A 108 -13.73 -19.04 7.76
C PRO A 108 -13.10 -20.43 7.59
N GLN A 109 -12.63 -20.74 6.38
CA GLN A 109 -11.98 -22.02 6.07
C GLN A 109 -10.43 -21.95 6.17
N GLY A 110 -9.89 -20.86 6.70
CA GLY A 110 -8.45 -20.62 6.78
C GLY A 110 -7.67 -21.73 7.46
N GLU A 111 -8.24 -22.37 8.50
CA GLU A 111 -7.62 -23.51 9.21
C GLU A 111 -7.44 -24.76 8.32
N ALA A 112 -8.31 -24.95 7.33
CA ALA A 112 -8.19 -26.04 6.38
C ALA A 112 -7.11 -25.77 5.30
N ILE A 113 -6.82 -24.47 5.07
CA ILE A 113 -5.90 -24.01 4.01
C ILE A 113 -4.47 -23.88 4.56
N MET A 114 -4.33 -23.40 5.78
CA MET A 114 -3.03 -23.11 6.38
C MET A 114 -2.96 -23.52 7.86
N LYS A 115 -1.83 -24.10 8.26
CA LYS A 115 -1.58 -24.46 9.66
C LYS A 115 -1.36 -23.20 10.50
N SER A 116 -1.94 -23.20 11.70
CA SER A 116 -1.72 -22.13 12.68
C SER A 116 -0.24 -22.04 13.06
N ALA A 117 0.27 -20.80 13.13
CA ALA A 117 1.63 -20.49 13.58
C ALA A 117 1.60 -19.16 14.37
N PRO A 118 2.63 -18.84 15.18
CA PRO A 118 2.64 -17.63 16.02
C PRO A 118 2.50 -16.32 15.26
N ASN A 119 2.85 -16.32 13.97
CA ASN A 119 2.79 -15.18 13.05
C ASN A 119 1.62 -15.30 12.05
N ILE A 120 0.74 -16.30 12.17
CA ILE A 120 -0.41 -16.51 11.31
C ILE A 120 -1.69 -16.39 12.15
N TYR A 121 -2.53 -15.42 11.78
CA TYR A 121 -3.81 -15.13 12.41
C TYR A 121 -4.93 -15.55 11.47
N ILE A 122 -5.72 -16.54 11.86
CA ILE A 122 -6.87 -17.02 11.10
C ILE A 122 -8.13 -16.40 11.70
N LEU A 123 -8.88 -15.66 10.89
CA LEU A 123 -10.06 -14.91 11.26
C LEU A 123 -11.29 -15.47 10.55
N LYS A 124 -12.46 -15.28 11.13
CA LYS A 124 -13.72 -15.86 10.63
C LYS A 124 -14.23 -15.26 9.32
N GLY A 125 -13.65 -14.16 8.86
CA GLY A 125 -14.03 -13.48 7.63
C GLY A 125 -13.87 -11.96 7.75
N VAL A 126 -14.41 -11.24 6.77
CA VAL A 126 -14.39 -9.76 6.74
C VAL A 126 -15.62 -9.13 7.39
N GLU A 127 -16.60 -9.92 7.79
CA GLU A 127 -17.82 -9.45 8.47
C GLU A 127 -17.56 -8.95 9.89
N ASN A 128 -16.49 -9.43 10.54
CA ASN A 128 -16.08 -8.99 11.87
C ASN A 128 -14.75 -8.23 11.86
N LEU A 129 -14.80 -6.96 11.44
CA LEU A 129 -13.64 -6.08 11.40
C LEU A 129 -13.03 -5.79 12.78
N THR A 130 -13.79 -6.02 13.87
CA THR A 130 -13.28 -5.89 15.24
C THR A 130 -12.22 -6.95 15.53
N ASP A 131 -12.46 -8.19 15.14
CA ASP A 131 -11.49 -9.28 15.33
C ASP A 131 -10.19 -9.00 14.56
N LEU A 132 -10.30 -8.47 13.33
CA LEU A 132 -9.14 -8.06 12.55
C LEU A 132 -8.36 -6.93 13.25
N ASN A 133 -9.04 -5.89 13.75
CA ASN A 133 -8.39 -4.80 14.48
C ASN A 133 -7.68 -5.29 15.75
N ILE A 134 -8.29 -6.22 16.49
CA ILE A 134 -7.68 -6.85 17.67
C ILE A 134 -6.43 -7.63 17.27
N ALA A 135 -6.50 -8.44 16.22
CA ALA A 135 -5.37 -9.23 15.73
C ALA A 135 -4.21 -8.34 15.27
N LEU A 136 -4.48 -7.29 14.48
CA LEU A 136 -3.48 -6.32 14.03
C LEU A 136 -2.83 -5.59 15.21
N THR A 137 -3.64 -5.15 16.18
CA THR A 137 -3.13 -4.48 17.40
C THR A 137 -2.27 -5.43 18.23
N SER A 138 -2.70 -6.68 18.39
CA SER A 138 -1.95 -7.70 19.12
C SER A 138 -0.59 -7.99 18.46
N ALA A 139 -0.58 -8.15 17.13
CA ALA A 139 0.66 -8.35 16.38
C ALA A 139 1.58 -7.13 16.47
N THR A 140 1.03 -5.92 16.34
CA THR A 140 1.81 -4.67 16.45
C THR A 140 2.48 -4.52 17.80
N ARG A 141 1.81 -4.93 18.90
CA ARG A 141 2.37 -4.90 20.26
C ARG A 141 3.51 -5.90 20.48
N LYS A 142 3.57 -6.97 19.69
CA LYS A 142 4.66 -7.95 19.74
C LYS A 142 5.92 -7.49 19.02
N LEU A 143 5.81 -6.44 18.19
CA LEU A 143 6.97 -5.88 17.51
C LEU A 143 7.89 -5.20 18.52
N ASP A 144 9.20 -5.41 18.35
CA ASP A 144 10.21 -4.81 19.21
C ASP A 144 10.14 -3.27 19.12
N PRO A 145 9.89 -2.55 20.23
CA PRO A 145 9.86 -1.10 20.26
C PRO A 145 11.22 -0.44 19.90
N SER A 146 12.32 -1.19 20.07
CA SER A 146 13.68 -0.72 19.76
C SER A 146 13.98 -0.78 18.25
N GLN A 147 13.23 -1.56 17.48
CA GLN A 147 13.32 -1.60 16.02
C GLN A 147 12.79 -0.30 15.42
N LYS A 148 13.67 0.71 15.37
CA LYS A 148 13.43 1.98 14.65
C LYS A 148 13.59 1.74 13.15
N GLY A 149 12.66 1.02 12.54
CA GLY A 149 12.71 0.73 11.11
C GLY A 149 11.39 1.03 10.42
N THR A 150 11.41 0.88 9.12
CA THR A 150 10.22 0.89 8.27
C THR A 150 9.35 -0.33 8.58
N ARG A 151 8.05 -0.16 8.45
CA ARG A 151 7.05 -1.22 8.61
C ARG A 151 6.14 -1.21 7.40
N ARG A 152 5.75 -2.39 6.93
CA ARG A 152 4.91 -2.55 5.75
C ARG A 152 3.62 -3.27 6.07
N ILE A 153 2.55 -2.87 5.41
CA ILE A 153 1.31 -3.63 5.42
C ILE A 153 0.65 -3.59 4.04
N CYS A 154 0.22 -4.74 3.58
CA CYS A 154 -0.66 -4.86 2.42
C CYS A 154 -2.04 -5.32 2.88
N LEU A 155 -3.07 -4.53 2.56
CA LEU A 155 -4.48 -4.80 2.84
C LEU A 155 -5.15 -5.27 1.55
N ASN A 156 -5.18 -6.58 1.30
CA ASN A 156 -5.81 -7.17 0.11
C ASN A 156 -7.20 -7.74 0.44
N ILE A 157 -8.02 -6.94 1.11
CA ILE A 157 -9.38 -7.28 1.55
C ILE A 157 -10.38 -6.13 1.37
N ILE A 158 -9.94 -4.99 0.82
CA ILE A 158 -10.76 -3.77 0.84
C ILE A 158 -12.04 -3.94 0.03
N SER A 159 -11.95 -4.62 -1.12
CA SER A 159 -13.13 -4.91 -1.93
C SER A 159 -14.10 -5.84 -1.23
N ASP A 160 -13.61 -6.87 -0.53
CA ASP A 160 -14.46 -7.80 0.24
C ASP A 160 -15.19 -7.06 1.36
N VAL A 161 -14.49 -6.21 2.11
CA VAL A 161 -15.09 -5.38 3.17
C VAL A 161 -16.11 -4.41 2.58
N LEU A 162 -15.81 -3.78 1.44
CA LEU A 162 -16.70 -2.81 0.80
C LEU A 162 -17.99 -3.48 0.26
N MET A 163 -17.88 -4.68 -0.28
CA MET A 163 -19.03 -5.48 -0.70
C MET A 163 -19.90 -5.89 0.50
N GLN A 164 -19.28 -6.33 1.60
CA GLN A 164 -19.96 -6.85 2.77
C GLN A 164 -20.60 -5.74 3.62
N ALA A 165 -19.86 -4.66 3.91
CA ALA A 165 -20.27 -3.64 4.87
C ALA A 165 -20.82 -2.35 4.21
N GLY A 166 -20.63 -2.18 2.91
CA GLY A 166 -20.98 -0.97 2.17
C GLY A 166 -20.04 0.21 2.47
N ALA A 167 -20.14 1.27 1.66
CA ALA A 167 -19.18 2.37 1.65
C ALA A 167 -19.10 3.14 2.99
N VAL A 168 -20.21 3.36 3.67
CA VAL A 168 -20.24 4.15 4.90
C VAL A 168 -19.47 3.46 6.03
N GLN A 169 -19.72 2.17 6.25
CA GLN A 169 -19.07 1.40 7.31
C GLN A 169 -17.60 1.16 6.97
N THR A 170 -17.29 0.80 5.71
CA THR A 170 -15.92 0.62 5.25
C THR A 170 -15.11 1.90 5.41
N ARG A 171 -15.67 3.07 5.04
CA ARG A 171 -15.03 4.35 5.22
C ARG A 171 -14.71 4.66 6.68
N LYS A 172 -15.68 4.45 7.58
CA LYS A 172 -15.47 4.66 9.02
C LYS A 172 -14.35 3.79 9.56
N TRP A 173 -14.38 2.50 9.26
CA TRP A 173 -13.36 1.54 9.67
C TRP A 173 -11.98 1.90 9.12
N LEU A 174 -11.88 2.25 7.83
CA LEU A 174 -10.61 2.62 7.19
C LEU A 174 -9.98 3.86 7.80
N ILE A 175 -10.75 4.89 8.14
CA ILE A 175 -10.24 6.10 8.80
C ILE A 175 -9.52 5.73 10.10
N GLU A 176 -10.15 4.90 10.93
CA GLU A 176 -9.59 4.45 12.20
C GLU A 176 -8.34 3.58 11.98
N LEU A 177 -8.43 2.59 11.07
CA LEU A 177 -7.34 1.66 10.77
C LEU A 177 -6.11 2.39 10.19
N LEU A 178 -6.30 3.22 9.15
CA LEU A 178 -5.19 3.93 8.51
C LEU A 178 -4.50 4.91 9.47
N THR A 179 -5.28 5.56 10.35
CA THR A 179 -4.73 6.43 11.39
C THR A 179 -3.87 5.63 12.37
N GLN A 180 -4.34 4.47 12.82
CA GLN A 180 -3.60 3.58 13.71
C GLN A 180 -2.32 3.04 13.04
N LEU A 181 -2.41 2.58 11.79
CA LEU A 181 -1.25 2.06 11.05
C LEU A 181 -0.18 3.14 10.85
N LYS A 182 -0.58 4.34 10.45
CA LYS A 182 0.32 5.48 10.29
C LYS A 182 1.02 5.86 11.59
N SER A 183 0.28 5.94 12.70
CA SER A 183 0.85 6.23 14.02
C SER A 183 1.81 5.13 14.49
N SER A 184 1.56 3.89 14.10
CA SER A 184 2.42 2.72 14.36
C SER A 184 3.60 2.60 13.38
N GLY A 185 3.75 3.52 12.44
CA GLY A 185 4.89 3.59 11.52
C GLY A 185 4.75 2.74 10.26
N PHE A 186 3.58 2.21 9.96
CA PHE A 186 3.35 1.40 8.76
C PHE A 186 3.21 2.26 7.51
N THR A 187 3.84 1.80 6.41
CA THR A 187 3.55 2.21 5.04
C THR A 187 2.58 1.18 4.47
N THR A 188 1.47 1.64 3.92
CA THR A 188 0.32 0.79 3.57
C THR A 188 0.10 0.77 2.07
N ILE A 189 -0.06 -0.42 1.49
CA ILE A 189 -0.71 -0.63 0.20
C ILE A 189 -2.08 -1.27 0.47
N ALA A 190 -3.15 -0.65 -0.04
CA ALA A 190 -4.51 -1.18 0.04
C ALA A 190 -5.02 -1.52 -1.36
N VAL A 191 -5.37 -2.77 -1.61
CA VAL A 191 -5.77 -3.27 -2.92
C VAL A 191 -7.27 -3.16 -3.07
N ILE A 192 -7.71 -2.62 -4.21
CA ILE A 192 -9.14 -2.42 -4.53
C ILE A 192 -9.37 -2.82 -5.98
N ASP A 193 -10.31 -3.74 -6.20
CA ASP A 193 -10.79 -4.03 -7.54
C ASP A 193 -11.86 -3.02 -7.95
N PRO A 194 -11.57 -2.12 -8.90
CA PRO A 194 -12.50 -1.08 -9.29
C PRO A 194 -13.74 -1.61 -10.02
N GLN A 195 -13.70 -2.82 -10.56
CA GLN A 195 -14.81 -3.40 -11.32
C GLN A 195 -15.95 -3.92 -10.41
N LEU A 196 -15.65 -4.13 -9.13
CA LEU A 196 -16.62 -4.65 -8.15
C LEU A 196 -17.48 -3.54 -7.50
N HIS A 197 -17.21 -2.26 -7.77
CA HIS A 197 -17.80 -1.14 -7.02
C HIS A 197 -18.28 -0.01 -7.91
N SER A 198 -19.29 0.71 -7.45
CA SER A 198 -19.74 1.92 -8.16
C SER A 198 -18.70 3.06 -8.06
N PRO A 199 -18.70 4.01 -9.03
CA PRO A 199 -17.79 5.16 -8.97
C PRO A 199 -17.91 5.96 -7.67
N GLU A 200 -19.11 6.08 -7.11
CA GLU A 200 -19.37 6.80 -5.86
C GLU A 200 -18.75 6.09 -4.66
N GLN A 201 -18.86 4.76 -4.61
CA GLN A 201 -18.23 3.94 -3.59
C GLN A 201 -16.71 4.05 -3.66
N LEU A 202 -16.15 3.92 -4.86
CA LEU A 202 -14.70 4.08 -5.08
C LEU A 202 -14.23 5.47 -4.66
N HIS A 203 -14.91 6.54 -5.07
CA HIS A 203 -14.54 7.90 -4.70
C HIS A 203 -14.54 8.09 -3.18
N ALA A 204 -15.58 7.57 -2.50
CA ALA A 204 -15.68 7.65 -1.04
C ALA A 204 -14.50 6.97 -0.32
N ILE A 205 -13.98 5.88 -0.86
CA ILE A 205 -12.88 5.11 -0.25
C ILE A 205 -11.52 5.64 -0.67
N LEU A 206 -11.30 5.89 -1.97
CA LEU A 206 -10.02 6.35 -2.51
C LEU A 206 -9.59 7.71 -1.96
N SER A 207 -10.54 8.57 -1.59
CA SER A 207 -10.26 9.88 -0.97
C SER A 207 -9.55 9.78 0.40
N LEU A 208 -9.50 8.61 1.03
CA LEU A 208 -8.84 8.39 2.33
C LEU A 208 -7.32 8.18 2.21
N PHE A 209 -6.84 7.85 1.02
CA PHE A 209 -5.44 7.51 0.80
C PHE A 209 -4.62 8.73 0.36
N GLU A 210 -3.34 8.77 0.73
CA GLU A 210 -2.41 9.81 0.29
C GLU A 210 -1.97 9.63 -1.16
N GLY A 211 -2.04 8.40 -1.69
CA GLY A 211 -1.69 8.06 -3.07
C GLY A 211 -2.67 7.10 -3.72
N GLU A 212 -2.69 7.13 -5.05
CA GLU A 212 -3.46 6.20 -5.88
C GLU A 212 -2.60 5.74 -7.06
N VAL A 213 -2.39 4.43 -7.13
CA VAL A 213 -1.71 3.70 -8.20
C VAL A 213 -2.75 2.87 -8.92
N ASP A 214 -2.73 2.85 -10.23
CA ASP A 214 -3.73 2.17 -11.05
C ASP A 214 -3.05 1.19 -12.01
N ILE A 215 -3.54 -0.03 -12.03
CA ILE A 215 -3.23 -1.01 -13.07
C ILE A 215 -4.48 -1.23 -13.90
N ARG A 216 -4.37 -1.03 -15.22
CA ARG A 216 -5.48 -1.15 -16.15
C ARG A 216 -5.10 -1.90 -17.42
N GLU A 217 -6.08 -2.44 -18.09
CA GLU A 217 -5.92 -2.95 -19.45
C GLU A 217 -5.87 -1.80 -20.45
N GLY A 218 -5.12 -2.01 -21.53
CA GLY A 218 -5.03 -1.09 -22.65
C GLY A 218 -4.46 -1.76 -23.90
N GLU A 219 -4.57 -1.10 -25.03
CA GLU A 219 -4.04 -1.57 -26.30
C GLU A 219 -2.54 -1.27 -26.39
N THR A 220 -1.78 -2.26 -26.90
CA THR A 220 -0.37 -2.14 -27.28
C THR A 220 -0.21 -2.52 -28.75
N GLU A 221 0.95 -2.30 -29.32
CA GLU A 221 1.27 -2.71 -30.69
C GLU A 221 1.18 -4.24 -30.90
N GLU A 222 1.34 -5.02 -29.81
CA GLU A 222 1.33 -6.49 -29.81
C GLU A 222 -0.01 -7.07 -29.38
N GLY A 223 -1.01 -6.23 -29.00
CA GLY A 223 -2.34 -6.65 -28.53
C GLY A 223 -2.76 -5.97 -27.24
N MET A 224 -3.53 -6.67 -26.41
CA MET A 224 -3.93 -6.18 -25.09
C MET A 224 -2.77 -6.30 -24.10
N GLY A 225 -2.46 -5.21 -23.40
CA GLY A 225 -1.43 -5.16 -22.37
C GLY A 225 -1.95 -4.58 -21.06
N ARG A 226 -1.09 -4.61 -20.04
CA ARG A 226 -1.34 -3.97 -18.75
C ARG A 226 -0.49 -2.71 -18.63
N PHE A 227 -1.08 -1.69 -18.02
CA PHE A 227 -0.42 -0.40 -17.81
C PHE A 227 -0.52 0.00 -16.35
N LEU A 228 0.59 0.49 -15.81
CA LEU A 228 0.67 1.04 -14.47
C LEU A 228 0.83 2.55 -14.53
N LYS A 229 0.03 3.27 -13.74
CA LYS A 229 0.03 4.72 -13.67
C LYS A 229 -0.13 5.20 -12.23
N ILE A 230 0.58 6.27 -11.89
CA ILE A 230 0.31 7.02 -10.65
C ILE A 230 -0.77 8.07 -10.95
N LYS A 231 -1.98 7.88 -10.42
CA LYS A 231 -3.07 8.86 -10.57
C LYS A 231 -2.84 10.10 -9.71
N ARG A 232 -2.36 9.89 -8.48
CA ARG A 232 -1.97 10.97 -7.57
C ARG A 232 -1.04 10.48 -6.48
N MET A 233 -0.24 11.40 -5.93
CA MET A 233 0.55 11.22 -4.73
C MET A 233 0.65 12.55 -4.01
N SER A 234 0.21 12.61 -2.76
CA SER A 234 0.22 13.84 -1.96
C SER A 234 1.65 14.22 -1.59
N ASN A 235 1.99 15.50 -1.79
CA ASN A 235 3.24 16.09 -1.30
C ASN A 235 4.54 15.38 -1.74
N GLN A 236 4.51 14.66 -2.86
CA GLN A 236 5.67 14.00 -3.44
C GLN A 236 5.68 14.17 -4.95
N LYS A 237 6.89 14.26 -5.52
CA LYS A 237 7.09 14.18 -6.96
C LYS A 237 6.91 12.74 -7.44
N TYR A 238 6.29 12.57 -8.58
CA TYR A 238 6.14 11.31 -9.29
C TYR A 238 6.08 11.58 -10.80
N LEU A 239 6.39 10.55 -11.59
CA LEU A 239 6.26 10.61 -13.04
C LEU A 239 4.79 10.42 -13.41
N LYS A 240 4.30 11.26 -14.33
CA LYS A 240 2.92 11.19 -14.82
C LYS A 240 2.75 10.20 -15.97
N ASP A 241 3.86 9.65 -16.42
CA ASP A 241 3.91 8.70 -17.51
C ASP A 241 3.21 7.40 -17.08
N GLU A 242 2.76 6.66 -18.08
CA GLU A 242 2.15 5.37 -17.93
C GLU A 242 3.16 4.32 -18.40
N ALA A 243 3.43 3.32 -17.59
CA ALA A 243 4.36 2.25 -17.92
C ALA A 243 3.61 1.00 -18.35
N CYS A 244 3.99 0.43 -19.49
CA CYS A 244 3.51 -0.87 -19.94
C CYS A 244 4.17 -1.98 -19.11
N LEU A 245 3.38 -2.91 -18.58
CA LEU A 245 3.85 -4.03 -17.75
C LEU A 245 4.12 -5.30 -18.56
N THR A 246 3.74 -5.33 -19.83
CA THR A 246 3.98 -6.48 -20.72
C THR A 246 5.44 -6.51 -21.15
N GLY A 247 6.16 -7.57 -20.77
CA GLY A 247 7.54 -7.83 -21.19
C GLY A 247 8.61 -7.86 -20.10
N GLU A 248 8.39 -7.27 -18.92
CA GLU A 248 9.40 -7.28 -17.83
C GLU A 248 9.39 -8.56 -16.98
N GLU A 249 8.29 -9.32 -16.97
CA GLU A 249 8.21 -10.58 -16.23
C GLU A 249 9.28 -11.61 -16.64
N GLN A 250 9.71 -11.59 -17.90
CA GLN A 250 10.73 -12.52 -18.39
C GLN A 250 12.14 -12.20 -17.87
N GLN A 251 12.46 -10.94 -17.59
CA GLN A 251 13.78 -10.55 -17.08
C GLN A 251 13.90 -10.82 -15.58
N ASP A 252 12.87 -10.56 -14.80
CA ASP A 252 12.88 -10.81 -13.34
C ASP A 252 12.83 -12.31 -13.02
N GLN A 253 12.08 -13.12 -13.77
CA GLN A 253 12.09 -14.58 -13.63
C GLN A 253 13.42 -15.20 -14.01
N GLN A 254 14.09 -14.71 -15.05
CA GLN A 254 15.44 -15.17 -15.42
C GLN A 254 16.48 -14.79 -14.35
N THR A 255 16.37 -13.62 -13.76
CA THR A 255 17.33 -13.16 -12.73
C THR A 255 17.13 -13.91 -11.40
N SER A 256 15.90 -14.24 -11.02
CA SER A 256 15.62 -15.07 -9.84
C SER A 256 16.03 -16.52 -10.05
N HIS A 257 15.83 -17.07 -11.24
CA HIS A 257 16.24 -18.44 -11.56
C HIS A 257 17.78 -18.59 -11.62
N LEU A 258 18.48 -17.57 -12.07
CA LEU A 258 19.96 -17.54 -12.06
C LEU A 258 20.53 -17.45 -10.63
N ARG A 259 19.89 -16.67 -9.73
CA ARG A 259 20.29 -16.62 -8.32
C ARG A 259 20.05 -17.94 -7.59
N ASP A 260 18.95 -18.64 -7.89
CA ASP A 260 18.67 -19.98 -7.34
C ASP A 260 19.64 -21.06 -7.87
N LEU A 261 20.12 -20.94 -9.09
CA LEU A 261 21.12 -21.86 -9.66
C LEU A 261 22.51 -21.62 -9.06
N ASP A 262 22.89 -20.37 -8.82
CA ASP A 262 24.18 -20.03 -8.17
C ASP A 262 24.20 -20.48 -6.70
N SER A 263 23.08 -20.39 -5.97
CA SER A 263 22.98 -20.89 -4.59
C SER A 263 23.06 -22.41 -4.47
N ARG A 264 22.71 -23.17 -5.52
CA ARG A 264 22.80 -24.64 -5.56
C ARG A 264 24.12 -25.17 -6.16
N GLY A 265 24.89 -24.28 -6.82
CA GLY A 265 26.14 -24.66 -7.49
C GLY A 265 27.37 -24.80 -6.58
N PHE A 266 27.31 -24.36 -5.31
CA PHE A 266 28.46 -24.38 -4.39
C PHE A 266 28.49 -25.57 -3.42
N MET A 267 27.69 -26.63 -3.61
CA MET A 267 27.77 -27.84 -2.83
C MET A 267 28.01 -29.08 -3.70
N ARG A 268 29.16 -29.13 -4.37
CA ARG A 268 29.80 -30.41 -4.74
C ARG A 268 31.16 -30.11 -5.40
N ILE A 269 32.21 -30.14 -4.60
CA ILE A 269 33.51 -30.75 -4.94
C ILE A 269 34.32 -30.73 -3.63
N SER A 270 34.34 -31.82 -2.92
CA SER A 270 35.47 -32.46 -2.25
C SER A 270 34.99 -33.78 -1.65
#